data_ad5b8f3056337fbd896b1e881af7ae24
#
_entry.id   ad5b8f3056337fbd896b1e881af7ae24
#
_cell.length_a   1.000
_cell.length_b   1.000
_cell.length_c   1.000
_cell.angle_alpha   90.00
_cell.angle_beta   90.00
_cell.angle_gamma   90.00
#
_symmetry.space_group_name_H-M   'P 1'
#
loop_
_entity.id
_entity.type
_entity.pdbx_description
1 polymer ?
#
loop_
_entity_poly.entity_id
_entity_poly.type
_entity_poly.pdbx_seq_one_letter_code
_entity_poly.pdbx_strand_id
1 'polypeptide(L)' 'MEPVKVTLCAYCTECPEVEITDRGVTIGEDENTVRLTHAEWNELVGLIKRGELREI' A
#
# COMPACT_ATOMS: atom_id res chain seq x y z
N MET A 1 -16.71 -1.68 -4.07
CA MET A 1 -15.61 -0.70 -3.85
C MET A 1 -14.84 -0.52 -5.16
N GLU A 2 -14.56 0.70 -5.52
CA GLU A 2 -13.74 0.96 -6.68
C GLU A 2 -12.27 0.74 -6.33
N PRO A 3 -11.52 0.04 -7.16
CA PRO A 3 -10.11 -0.19 -6.88
C PRO A 3 -9.32 1.12 -6.90
N VAL A 4 -8.37 1.20 -6.00
CA VAL A 4 -7.45 2.34 -5.92
C VAL A 4 -6.05 1.82 -6.21
N LYS A 5 -5.33 2.52 -7.05
CA LYS A 5 -3.97 2.14 -7.42
C LYS A 5 -3.08 3.37 -7.37
N VAL A 6 -2.04 3.29 -6.56
CA VAL A 6 -1.12 4.40 -6.35
C VAL A 6 0.30 3.91 -6.52
N THR A 7 1.09 4.65 -7.26
CA THR A 7 2.51 4.35 -7.45
C THR A 7 3.32 5.07 -6.37
N LEU A 8 4.26 4.37 -5.78
CA LEU A 8 5.02 4.90 -4.65
C LEU A 8 6.28 5.67 -5.04
N CYS A 9 6.39 6.05 -6.30
CA CYS A 9 7.51 6.88 -6.70
C CYS A 9 7.10 7.82 -7.81
N ALA A 10 7.72 9.01 -7.83
CA ALA A 10 7.32 10.06 -8.76
C ALA A 10 8.08 10.03 -10.07
N TYR A 11 9.22 9.35 -10.10
CA TYR A 11 10.15 9.47 -11.24
C TYR A 11 10.58 8.14 -11.84
N CYS A 12 10.15 7.04 -11.31
CA CYS A 12 10.56 5.73 -11.78
C CYS A 12 9.50 5.11 -12.66
N THR A 13 9.92 4.27 -13.58
CA THR A 13 8.99 3.46 -14.36
C THR A 13 8.73 2.12 -13.71
N GLU A 14 9.61 1.69 -12.80
CA GLU A 14 9.49 0.43 -12.08
C GLU A 14 9.42 0.70 -10.59
N CYS A 15 8.28 1.15 -10.14
CA CYS A 15 8.09 1.52 -8.75
C CYS A 15 7.06 0.62 -8.11
N PRO A 16 7.22 0.34 -6.81
CA PRO A 16 6.19 -0.39 -6.08
C PRO A 16 4.86 0.34 -6.14
N GLU A 17 3.80 -0.41 -6.18
CA GLU A 17 2.46 0.14 -6.22
C GLU A 17 1.67 -0.34 -5.02
N VAL A 18 0.71 0.49 -4.60
CA VAL A 18 -0.30 0.08 -3.64
C VAL A 18 -1.61 -0.07 -4.39
N GLU A 19 -2.22 -1.24 -4.31
CA GLU A 19 -3.50 -1.47 -4.93
C GLU A 19 -4.50 -1.93 -3.89
N ILE A 20 -5.60 -1.22 -3.78
CA ILE A 20 -6.67 -1.54 -2.82
C ILE A 20 -7.87 -2.02 -3.62
N THR A 21 -8.34 -3.22 -3.32
CA THR A 21 -9.51 -3.78 -3.96
C THR A 21 -10.43 -4.37 -2.89
N ASP A 22 -11.58 -4.89 -3.32
CA ASP A 22 -12.50 -5.57 -2.41
C ASP A 22 -11.92 -6.89 -1.88
N ARG A 23 -10.83 -7.36 -2.45
CA ARG A 23 -10.16 -8.59 -2.02
C ARG A 23 -9.04 -8.35 -1.03
N GLY A 24 -8.63 -7.11 -0.85
CA GLY A 24 -7.53 -6.77 0.04
C GLY A 24 -6.64 -5.72 -0.56
N VAL A 25 -5.41 -5.66 -0.07
CA VAL A 25 -4.42 -4.67 -0.50
C VAL A 25 -3.16 -5.40 -0.91
N THR A 26 -2.55 -4.96 -2.01
CA THR A 26 -1.23 -5.45 -2.39
C THR A 26 -0.27 -4.27 -2.46
N ILE A 27 0.95 -4.50 -1.98
CA ILE A 27 2.00 -3.50 -2.01
C ILE A 27 3.23 -4.14 -2.62
N GLY A 28 3.79 -3.52 -3.63
CA GLY A 28 5.01 -4.00 -4.24
C GLY A 28 4.95 -3.99 -5.75
N GLU A 29 5.88 -4.71 -6.36
CA GLU A 29 5.94 -4.83 -7.81
C GLU A 29 6.37 -6.24 -8.19
N ASP A 30 5.82 -6.75 -9.27
CA ASP A 30 6.16 -8.05 -9.84
C ASP A 30 6.18 -9.16 -8.77
N GLU A 31 7.33 -9.76 -8.56
CA GLU A 31 7.47 -10.86 -7.61
C GLU A 31 7.68 -10.39 -6.17
N ASN A 32 7.91 -9.11 -6.00
CA ASN A 32 8.17 -8.53 -4.68
C ASN A 32 6.92 -7.83 -4.18
N THR A 33 5.91 -8.63 -3.85
CA THR A 33 4.60 -8.11 -3.48
C THR A 33 4.14 -8.70 -2.15
N VAL A 34 3.62 -7.83 -1.31
CA VAL A 34 3.02 -8.22 -0.03
C VAL A 34 1.52 -8.05 -0.12
N ARG A 35 0.78 -9.01 0.42
CA ARG A 35 -0.67 -8.94 0.48
C ARG A 35 -1.12 -8.68 1.90
N LEU A 36 -2.05 -7.75 2.03
CA LEU A 36 -2.63 -7.40 3.32
C LEU A 36 -4.15 -7.57 3.25
N THR A 37 -4.74 -7.94 4.36
CA THR A 37 -6.20 -7.87 4.49
C THR A 37 -6.59 -6.41 4.67
N HIS A 38 -7.88 -6.11 4.52
CA HIS A 38 -8.35 -4.75 4.79
C HIS A 38 -8.05 -4.33 6.23
N ALA A 39 -8.20 -5.27 7.18
CA ALA A 39 -7.90 -4.97 8.58
C ALA A 39 -6.43 -4.64 8.79
N GLU A 40 -5.55 -5.39 8.16
CA GLU A 40 -4.11 -5.13 8.25
C GLU A 40 -3.75 -3.80 7.61
N TRP A 41 -4.36 -3.49 6.48
CA TRP A 41 -4.16 -2.21 5.83
C TRP A 41 -4.62 -1.05 6.72
N ASN A 42 -5.79 -1.20 7.33
CA ASN A 42 -6.31 -0.16 8.21
C ASN A 42 -5.43 0.04 9.43
N GLU A 43 -4.83 -1.04 9.93
CA GLU A 43 -3.88 -0.94 11.04
C GLU A 43 -2.64 -0.15 10.61
N LEU A 44 -2.13 -0.41 9.41
CA LEU A 44 -0.99 0.32 8.88
C LEU A 44 -1.31 1.81 8.76
N VAL A 45 -2.49 2.13 8.22
CA VAL A 45 -2.92 3.52 8.09
C VAL A 45 -3.02 4.17 9.47
N GLY A 46 -3.54 3.44 10.45
CA GLY A 46 -3.65 3.93 11.82
C GLY A 46 -2.30 4.23 12.44
N LEU A 47 -1.33 3.36 12.21
CA LEU A 47 0.04 3.57 12.72
C LEU A 47 0.67 4.83 12.13
N ILE A 48 0.42 5.08 10.86
CA ILE A 48 0.91 6.28 10.20
C ILE A 48 0.24 7.53 10.80
N LYS A 49 -1.08 7.47 10.99
CA LYS A 49 -1.81 8.60 11.55
C LYS A 49 -1.40 8.91 12.98
N ARG A 50 -1.03 7.88 13.75
CA ARG A 50 -0.58 8.08 15.13
C ARG A 50 0.88 8.50 15.23
N GLY A 51 1.60 8.52 14.12
CA GLY A 51 2.99 8.92 14.09
C GLY A 51 3.97 7.83 14.50
N GLU A 52 3.52 6.58 14.60
CA GLU A 52 4.41 5.47 14.92
C GLU A 52 5.22 5.05 13.69
N LEU A 53 4.62 5.18 12.51
CA LEU A 53 5.31 5.03 11.24
C LEU A 53 5.26 6.36 10.52
N ARG A 54 6.40 6.90 10.20
CA ARG A 54 6.45 8.22 9.58
C ARG A 54 7.66 8.31 8.66
N GLU A 55 7.67 9.35 7.87
CA GLU A 55 8.76 9.54 6.92
C GLU A 55 10.10 9.68 7.61
N ILE A 56 11.10 9.31 6.88
CA ILE A 56 12.47 9.25 7.39
C ILE A 56 13.27 10.47 6.92
#